data_f8f51a55dbc0ee21b62a627d309afacd
#
_entry.id   f8f51a55dbc0ee21b62a627d309afacd
#
_cell.length_a   1.000
_cell.length_b   1.000
_cell.length_c   1.000
_cell.angle_alpha   90.00
_cell.angle_beta   90.00
_cell.angle_gamma   90.00
#
_symmetry.space_group_name_H-M   'P 1'
#
loop_
_entity.id
_entity.type
_entity.pdbx_description
1 polymer ?
#
loop_
_entity_poly.entity_id
_entity_poly.type
_entity_poly.pdbx_seq_one_letter_code
_entity_poly.pdbx_strand_id
1 'polypeptide(L)'
;MRRFFLGAIAISILLVATGIGTTVTLAGSGPLKPGDTLFPLQYFAEQSQGELITTDIGAAKHFISIAGRRAVDLGSIAGTSDELLSIYYLDQALDQAAVAVAKTERTEIEIFRLDLVDLLLQIRDSASKLSVVPIEDPDVYNGLIAKIESLQNLIVNPDSV
;
A
#
# COMPACT_ATOMS: atom_id res chain seq x y z
N MET A 1 27.69 -33.41 -18.60
CA MET A 1 27.00 -32.14 -18.88
C MET A 1 25.55 -32.10 -18.39
N ARG A 2 24.71 -33.14 -18.65
CA ARG A 2 23.27 -33.16 -18.27
C ARG A 2 22.99 -33.01 -16.74
N ARG A 3 23.88 -33.55 -15.88
CA ARG A 3 23.75 -33.50 -14.40
C ARG A 3 24.04 -32.09 -13.83
N PHE A 4 24.94 -31.31 -14.46
CA PHE A 4 25.22 -29.94 -14.05
C PHE A 4 24.08 -29.00 -14.42
N PHE A 5 23.40 -29.22 -15.55
CA PHE A 5 22.24 -28.44 -15.97
C PHE A 5 21.05 -28.63 -15.03
N LEU A 6 20.78 -29.85 -14.60
CA LEU A 6 19.72 -30.17 -13.65
C LEU A 6 19.97 -29.55 -12.26
N GLY A 7 21.23 -29.55 -11.80
CA GLY A 7 21.63 -28.91 -10.56
C GLY A 7 21.45 -27.38 -10.59
N ALA A 8 21.85 -26.74 -11.70
CA ALA A 8 21.68 -25.29 -11.86
C ALA A 8 20.20 -24.88 -11.89
N ILE A 9 19.34 -25.64 -12.57
CA ILE A 9 17.90 -25.39 -12.60
C ILE A 9 17.29 -25.57 -11.21
N ALA A 10 17.66 -26.62 -10.46
CA ALA A 10 17.16 -26.85 -9.11
C ALA A 10 17.55 -25.73 -8.13
N ILE A 11 18.79 -25.23 -8.23
CA ILE A 11 19.29 -24.10 -7.42
C ILE A 11 18.53 -22.81 -7.78
N SER A 12 18.29 -22.57 -9.08
CA SER A 12 17.54 -21.38 -9.51
C SER A 12 16.10 -21.40 -9.03
N ILE A 13 15.43 -22.55 -9.10
CA ILE A 13 14.06 -22.71 -8.57
C ILE A 13 14.05 -22.52 -7.05
N LEU A 14 15.02 -23.05 -6.33
CA LEU A 14 15.11 -22.90 -4.89
C LEU A 14 15.34 -21.43 -4.50
N LEU A 15 16.20 -20.69 -5.21
CA LEU A 15 16.44 -19.27 -4.98
C LEU A 15 15.20 -18.43 -5.26
N VAL A 16 14.45 -18.73 -6.31
CA VAL A 16 13.20 -18.04 -6.64
C VAL A 16 12.14 -18.36 -5.57
N ALA A 17 12.00 -19.62 -5.18
CA ALA A 17 11.01 -20.03 -4.17
C ALA A 17 11.32 -19.43 -2.78
N THR A 18 12.59 -19.39 -2.37
CA THR A 18 13.00 -18.70 -1.13
C THR A 18 12.83 -17.20 -1.23
N GLY A 19 13.11 -16.58 -2.37
CA GLY A 19 12.89 -15.16 -2.64
C GLY A 19 11.41 -14.78 -2.48
N ILE A 20 10.51 -15.52 -3.10
CA ILE A 20 9.06 -15.28 -3.00
C ILE A 20 8.57 -15.49 -1.56
N GLY A 21 8.99 -16.57 -0.89
CA GLY A 21 8.61 -16.85 0.49
C GLY A 21 9.04 -15.76 1.47
N THR A 22 10.25 -15.20 1.31
CA THR A 22 10.75 -14.12 2.16
C THR A 22 10.06 -12.78 1.88
N THR A 23 9.69 -12.48 0.64
CA THR A 23 8.97 -11.25 0.30
C THR A 23 7.57 -11.24 0.90
N VAL A 24 6.85 -12.38 0.85
CA VAL A 24 5.50 -12.50 1.45
C VAL A 24 5.54 -12.35 2.97
N THR A 25 6.54 -12.94 3.65
CA THR A 25 6.69 -12.80 5.10
C THR A 25 7.09 -11.39 5.51
N LEU A 26 7.98 -10.72 4.77
CA LEU A 26 8.35 -9.32 5.03
C LEU A 26 7.19 -8.36 4.81
N ALA A 27 6.36 -8.56 3.77
CA ALA A 27 5.17 -7.75 3.54
C ALA A 27 4.13 -7.88 4.69
N GLY A 28 4.06 -9.05 5.33
CA GLY A 28 3.13 -9.33 6.42
C GLY A 28 3.66 -9.05 7.83
N SER A 29 4.98 -8.99 8.02
CA SER A 29 5.63 -9.00 9.34
C SER A 29 5.80 -7.61 9.98
N GLY A 30 5.22 -6.57 9.40
CA GLY A 30 5.32 -5.19 9.75
C GLY A 30 5.81 -4.66 10.88
N PRO A 31 6.37 -3.87 11.59
CA PRO A 31 6.16 -2.43 11.58
C PRO A 31 7.44 -1.64 11.15
N LEU A 32 8.09 -2.00 10.07
CA LEU A 32 9.16 -1.16 9.54
C LEU A 32 8.55 0.14 9.03
N LYS A 33 9.12 1.27 9.47
CA LYS A 33 8.64 2.61 9.11
C LYS A 33 9.51 3.19 8.00
N PRO A 34 8.95 4.10 7.19
CA PRO A 34 9.77 4.94 6.33
C PRO A 34 10.92 5.57 7.14
N GLY A 35 12.17 5.45 6.63
CA GLY A 35 13.38 5.83 7.36
C GLY A 35 14.15 4.67 7.97
N ASP A 36 13.51 3.54 8.27
CA ASP A 36 14.23 2.34 8.74
C ASP A 36 15.10 1.75 7.63
N THR A 37 16.28 1.25 7.99
CA THR A 37 17.27 0.70 7.04
C THR A 37 16.69 -0.45 6.18
N LEU A 38 15.77 -1.26 6.73
CA LEU A 38 15.17 -2.40 6.03
C LEU A 38 13.82 -2.06 5.38
N PHE A 39 13.31 -0.85 5.56
CA PHE A 39 12.05 -0.43 4.96
C PHE A 39 12.00 -0.59 3.43
N PRO A 40 13.05 -0.29 2.64
CA PRO A 40 13.01 -0.51 1.20
C PRO A 40 12.75 -1.97 0.80
N LEU A 41 13.21 -2.95 1.60
CA LEU A 41 12.92 -4.37 1.37
C LEU A 41 11.46 -4.70 1.64
N GLN A 42 10.89 -4.14 2.72
CA GLN A 42 9.46 -4.30 3.01
C GLN A 42 8.61 -3.66 1.90
N TYR A 43 8.93 -2.43 1.50
CA TYR A 43 8.23 -1.75 0.41
C TYR A 43 8.25 -2.57 -0.88
N PHE A 44 9.43 -3.07 -1.28
CA PHE A 44 9.55 -3.95 -2.46
C PHE A 44 8.71 -5.23 -2.31
N ALA A 45 8.70 -5.85 -1.12
CA ALA A 45 7.90 -7.03 -0.85
C ALA A 45 6.40 -6.75 -0.97
N GLU A 46 5.92 -5.63 -0.46
CA GLU A 46 4.53 -5.18 -0.57
C GLU A 46 4.12 -4.95 -2.03
N GLN A 47 4.98 -4.30 -2.84
CA GLN A 47 4.74 -4.09 -4.26
C GLN A 47 4.66 -5.42 -5.02
N SER A 48 5.65 -6.29 -4.80
CA SER A 48 5.69 -7.63 -5.43
C SER A 48 4.47 -8.47 -5.05
N GLN A 49 3.99 -8.37 -3.81
CA GLN A 49 2.78 -9.05 -3.38
C GLN A 49 1.54 -8.51 -4.12
N GLY A 50 1.44 -7.20 -4.31
CA GLY A 50 0.37 -6.57 -5.08
C GLY A 50 0.32 -7.09 -6.53
N GLU A 51 1.49 -7.25 -7.17
CA GLU A 51 1.61 -7.77 -8.54
C GLU A 51 1.21 -9.26 -8.67
N LEU A 52 1.32 -10.04 -7.59
CA LEU A 52 0.91 -11.45 -7.56
C LEU A 52 -0.60 -11.63 -7.35
N ILE A 53 -1.31 -10.60 -6.96
CA ILE A 53 -2.77 -10.66 -6.79
C ILE A 53 -3.44 -10.64 -8.16
N THR A 54 -4.20 -11.68 -8.46
CA THR A 54 -4.80 -11.89 -9.78
C THR A 54 -6.17 -11.24 -9.98
N THR A 55 -6.77 -10.71 -8.90
CA THR A 55 -8.08 -10.05 -8.96
C THR A 55 -7.94 -8.56 -8.67
N ASP A 56 -8.66 -7.72 -9.43
CA ASP A 56 -8.61 -6.27 -9.26
C ASP A 56 -9.13 -5.84 -7.87
N ILE A 57 -10.19 -6.46 -7.37
CA ILE A 57 -10.70 -6.21 -6.01
C ILE A 57 -9.69 -6.62 -4.93
N GLY A 58 -8.96 -7.72 -5.14
CA GLY A 58 -7.88 -8.15 -4.25
C GLY A 58 -6.74 -7.14 -4.22
N ALA A 59 -6.33 -6.63 -5.39
CA ALA A 59 -5.32 -5.60 -5.52
C ALA A 59 -5.78 -4.28 -4.85
N ALA A 60 -7.03 -3.87 -5.06
CA ALA A 60 -7.61 -2.69 -4.41
C ALA A 60 -7.54 -2.80 -2.87
N LYS A 61 -8.01 -3.92 -2.31
CA LYS A 61 -7.92 -4.18 -0.86
C LYS A 61 -6.49 -4.15 -0.34
N HIS A 62 -5.58 -4.77 -1.08
CA HIS A 62 -4.16 -4.81 -0.71
C HIS A 62 -3.57 -3.40 -0.62
N PHE A 63 -3.71 -2.57 -1.65
CA PHE A 63 -3.14 -1.23 -1.66
C PHE A 63 -3.83 -0.26 -0.69
N ILE A 64 -5.15 -0.37 -0.48
CA ILE A 64 -5.86 0.38 0.58
C ILE A 64 -5.32 -0.03 1.96
N SER A 65 -5.06 -1.32 2.19
CA SER A 65 -4.45 -1.79 3.45
C SER A 65 -3.04 -1.24 3.64
N ILE A 66 -2.22 -1.19 2.58
CA ILE A 66 -0.90 -0.56 2.63
C ILE A 66 -1.04 0.93 2.97
N ALA A 67 -1.95 1.66 2.31
CA ALA A 67 -2.19 3.07 2.60
C ALA A 67 -2.59 3.29 4.06
N GLY A 68 -3.43 2.40 4.64
CA GLY A 68 -3.78 2.43 6.06
C GLY A 68 -2.56 2.31 6.97
N ARG A 69 -1.66 1.35 6.69
CA ARG A 69 -0.41 1.21 7.45
C ARG A 69 0.47 2.46 7.32
N ARG A 70 0.63 3.00 6.12
CA ARG A 70 1.43 4.22 5.89
C ARG A 70 0.86 5.45 6.59
N ALA A 71 -0.48 5.55 6.71
CA ALA A 71 -1.10 6.62 7.50
C ALA A 71 -0.78 6.49 8.99
N VAL A 72 -0.77 5.26 9.54
CA VAL A 72 -0.34 5.02 10.93
C VAL A 72 1.14 5.32 11.12
N ASP A 73 2.00 4.91 10.17
CA ASP A 73 3.43 5.20 10.19
C ASP A 73 3.66 6.72 10.21
N LEU A 74 3.00 7.46 9.32
CA LEU A 74 3.07 8.91 9.26
C LEU A 74 2.70 9.54 10.62
N GLY A 75 1.62 9.07 11.26
CA GLY A 75 1.23 9.55 12.59
C GLY A 75 2.29 9.32 13.67
N SER A 76 3.14 8.31 13.50
CA SER A 76 4.19 7.96 14.47
C SER A 76 5.51 8.70 14.27
N ILE A 77 5.75 9.23 13.06
CA ILE A 77 7.00 9.91 12.70
C ILE A 77 6.78 11.39 12.33
N ALA A 78 5.55 11.88 12.50
CA ALA A 78 5.22 13.29 12.29
C ALA A 78 6.15 14.21 13.10
N GLY A 79 6.64 15.28 12.46
CA GLY A 79 7.59 16.22 13.06
C GLY A 79 9.05 15.72 13.09
N THR A 80 9.35 14.56 12.46
CA THR A 80 10.73 14.07 12.30
C THR A 80 11.24 14.31 10.88
N SER A 81 12.55 14.08 10.67
CA SER A 81 13.17 14.16 9.32
C SER A 81 12.57 13.19 8.30
N ASP A 82 11.89 12.13 8.75
CA ASP A 82 11.34 11.07 7.91
C ASP A 82 9.87 11.32 7.51
N GLU A 83 9.28 12.43 7.96
CA GLU A 83 7.89 12.79 7.68
C GLU A 83 7.61 12.88 6.18
N LEU A 84 8.43 13.63 5.43
CA LEU A 84 8.26 13.77 3.98
C LEU A 84 8.37 12.44 3.24
N LEU A 85 9.26 11.56 3.69
CA LEU A 85 9.40 10.22 3.14
C LEU A 85 8.16 9.37 3.40
N SER A 86 7.56 9.49 4.58
CA SER A 86 6.33 8.79 4.93
C SER A 86 5.13 9.29 4.12
N ILE A 87 5.03 10.61 3.92
CA ILE A 87 4.02 11.22 3.05
C ILE A 87 4.15 10.66 1.62
N TYR A 88 5.38 10.61 1.08
CA TYR A 88 5.63 10.06 -0.26
C TYR A 88 5.13 8.62 -0.40
N TYR A 89 5.42 7.74 0.57
CA TYR A 89 4.98 6.34 0.49
C TYR A 89 3.47 6.17 0.70
N LEU A 90 2.84 7.01 1.52
CA LEU A 90 1.38 7.04 1.63
C LEU A 90 0.72 7.50 0.32
N ASP A 91 1.25 8.55 -0.29
CA ASP A 91 0.79 9.08 -1.57
C ASP A 91 0.85 8.02 -2.68
N GLN A 92 1.97 7.31 -2.79
CA GLN A 92 2.15 6.20 -3.72
C GLN A 92 1.13 5.06 -3.49
N ALA A 93 0.88 4.70 -2.23
CA ALA A 93 -0.08 3.65 -1.90
C ALA A 93 -1.52 4.06 -2.27
N LEU A 94 -1.89 5.33 -2.08
CA LEU A 94 -3.20 5.87 -2.49
C LEU A 94 -3.36 5.86 -4.00
N ASP A 95 -2.33 6.23 -4.77
CA ASP A 95 -2.37 6.18 -6.23
C ASP A 95 -2.56 4.75 -6.75
N GLN A 96 -1.85 3.79 -6.16
CA GLN A 96 -1.99 2.38 -6.52
C GLN A 96 -3.38 1.83 -6.17
N ALA A 97 -3.92 2.22 -5.01
CA ALA A 97 -5.28 1.87 -4.61
C ALA A 97 -6.31 2.44 -5.61
N ALA A 98 -6.17 3.70 -6.02
CA ALA A 98 -7.05 4.33 -7.00
C ALA A 98 -7.02 3.61 -8.35
N VAL A 99 -5.82 3.25 -8.84
CA VAL A 99 -5.66 2.49 -10.09
C VAL A 99 -6.31 1.11 -10.00
N ALA A 100 -6.17 0.41 -8.88
CA ALA A 100 -6.76 -0.92 -8.69
C ALA A 100 -8.30 -0.84 -8.57
N VAL A 101 -8.82 0.12 -7.81
CA VAL A 101 -10.28 0.35 -7.69
C VAL A 101 -10.89 0.71 -9.05
N ALA A 102 -10.22 1.54 -9.86
CA ALA A 102 -10.72 1.92 -11.19
C ALA A 102 -10.78 0.75 -12.18
N LYS A 103 -10.04 -0.32 -11.94
CA LYS A 103 -10.08 -1.58 -12.75
C LYS A 103 -11.12 -2.57 -12.25
N THR A 104 -11.57 -2.43 -11.00
CA THR A 104 -12.47 -3.38 -10.36
C THR A 104 -13.87 -3.28 -10.96
N GLU A 105 -14.49 -4.42 -11.28
CA GLU A 105 -15.86 -4.44 -11.78
C GLU A 105 -16.85 -3.90 -10.74
N ARG A 106 -17.84 -3.17 -11.20
CA ARG A 106 -18.85 -2.52 -10.34
C ARG A 106 -19.52 -3.50 -9.37
N THR A 107 -19.84 -4.69 -9.84
CA THR A 107 -20.48 -5.74 -9.03
C THR A 107 -19.60 -6.19 -7.87
N GLU A 108 -18.28 -6.24 -8.07
CA GLU A 108 -17.31 -6.57 -7.02
C GLU A 108 -17.15 -5.43 -6.03
N ILE A 109 -17.12 -4.17 -6.50
CA ILE A 109 -17.07 -3.00 -5.62
C ILE A 109 -18.28 -2.97 -4.68
N GLU A 110 -19.49 -3.24 -5.20
CA GLU A 110 -20.70 -3.24 -4.39
C GLU A 110 -20.65 -4.28 -3.24
N ILE A 111 -20.12 -5.48 -3.50
CA ILE A 111 -19.99 -6.54 -2.48
C ILE A 111 -19.06 -6.09 -1.33
N PHE A 112 -17.98 -5.37 -1.65
CA PHE A 112 -16.94 -5.00 -0.69
C PHE A 112 -16.94 -3.52 -0.31
N ARG A 113 -17.93 -2.76 -0.80
CA ARG A 113 -17.98 -1.31 -0.61
C ARG A 113 -17.89 -0.89 0.86
N LEU A 114 -18.60 -1.55 1.74
CA LEU A 114 -18.58 -1.22 3.17
C LEU A 114 -17.19 -1.44 3.78
N ASP A 115 -16.57 -2.58 3.50
CA ASP A 115 -15.22 -2.90 4.01
C ASP A 115 -14.18 -1.90 3.52
N LEU A 116 -14.26 -1.49 2.23
CA LEU A 116 -13.36 -0.53 1.64
C LEU A 116 -13.59 0.88 2.20
N VAL A 117 -14.84 1.29 2.36
CA VAL A 117 -15.20 2.59 2.95
C VAL A 117 -14.73 2.66 4.41
N ASP A 118 -14.98 1.63 5.21
CA ASP A 118 -14.52 1.59 6.61
C ASP A 118 -13.00 1.72 6.72
N LEU A 119 -12.26 1.04 5.84
CA LEU A 119 -10.81 1.15 5.81
C LEU A 119 -10.35 2.57 5.42
N LEU A 120 -11.00 3.20 4.44
CA LEU A 120 -10.69 4.58 4.04
C LEU A 120 -11.01 5.58 5.16
N LEU A 121 -12.10 5.38 5.89
CA LEU A 121 -12.43 6.21 7.05
C LEU A 121 -11.36 6.10 8.14
N GLN A 122 -10.81 4.90 8.37
CA GLN A 122 -9.70 4.71 9.30
C GLN A 122 -8.43 5.45 8.84
N ILE A 123 -8.11 5.40 7.54
CA ILE A 123 -6.98 6.14 6.96
C ILE A 123 -7.20 7.64 7.16
N ARG A 124 -8.40 8.15 6.84
CA ARG A 124 -8.75 9.56 7.00
C ARG A 124 -8.67 10.01 8.45
N ASP A 125 -9.20 9.22 9.40
CA ASP A 125 -9.11 9.53 10.84
C ASP A 125 -7.65 9.58 11.30
N SER A 126 -6.82 8.63 10.88
CA SER A 126 -5.38 8.63 11.18
C SER A 126 -4.69 9.87 10.60
N ALA A 127 -4.96 10.21 9.34
CA ALA A 127 -4.39 11.38 8.67
C ALA A 127 -4.87 12.70 9.31
N SER A 128 -6.15 12.80 9.72
CA SER A 128 -6.70 14.01 10.35
C SER A 128 -6.08 14.33 11.70
N LYS A 129 -5.62 13.33 12.44
CA LYS A 129 -4.92 13.49 13.72
C LYS A 129 -3.57 14.18 13.57
N LEU A 130 -2.97 14.14 12.37
CA LEU A 130 -1.71 14.78 12.04
C LEU A 130 -1.84 16.29 11.90
N SER A 131 -3.04 16.82 11.65
CA SER A 131 -3.28 18.27 11.56
C SER A 131 -2.92 19.04 12.85
N VAL A 132 -2.69 18.35 13.95
CA VAL A 132 -2.29 18.91 15.25
C VAL A 132 -0.76 19.05 15.36
N VAL A 133 -0.01 18.37 14.49
CA VAL A 133 1.45 18.42 14.45
C VAL A 133 1.88 19.34 13.30
N PRO A 134 2.82 20.28 13.52
CA PRO A 134 3.25 21.18 12.46
C PRO A 134 3.92 20.35 11.34
N ILE A 135 3.19 20.18 10.23
CA ILE A 135 3.70 19.66 8.99
C ILE A 135 4.43 20.80 8.30
N GLU A 136 5.65 20.59 7.81
CA GLU A 136 6.44 21.61 7.14
C GLU A 136 5.75 22.18 5.88
N ASP A 137 4.86 21.39 5.25
CA ASP A 137 4.11 21.78 4.06
C ASP A 137 2.62 21.40 4.19
N PRO A 138 1.75 22.34 4.59
CA PRO A 138 0.30 22.11 4.71
C PRO A 138 -0.36 21.72 3.37
N ASP A 139 0.18 22.14 2.23
CA ASP A 139 -0.40 21.88 0.92
C ASP A 139 -0.25 20.40 0.55
N VAL A 140 0.84 19.78 0.94
CA VAL A 140 1.06 18.33 0.76
C VAL A 140 0.05 17.52 1.57
N TYR A 141 -0.21 17.92 2.82
CA TYR A 141 -1.21 17.26 3.66
C TYR A 141 -2.63 17.39 3.07
N ASN A 142 -3.01 18.59 2.63
CA ASN A 142 -4.31 18.82 1.99
C ASN A 142 -4.46 17.99 0.71
N GLY A 143 -3.37 17.80 -0.03
CA GLY A 143 -3.30 16.92 -1.19
C GLY A 143 -3.61 15.45 -0.86
N LEU A 144 -3.03 14.93 0.24
CA LEU A 144 -3.33 13.57 0.72
C LEU A 144 -4.80 13.40 1.09
N ILE A 145 -5.37 14.34 1.84
CA ILE A 145 -6.80 14.30 2.21
C ILE A 145 -7.68 14.32 0.97
N ALA A 146 -7.39 15.18 -0.01
CA ALA A 146 -8.13 15.24 -1.26
C ALA A 146 -8.06 13.91 -2.04
N LYS A 147 -6.90 13.22 -2.07
CA LYS A 147 -6.76 11.89 -2.68
C LYS A 147 -7.61 10.84 -1.96
N ILE A 148 -7.62 10.83 -0.63
CA ILE A 148 -8.45 9.92 0.18
C ILE A 148 -9.93 10.16 -0.12
N GLU A 149 -10.38 11.40 -0.17
CA GLU A 149 -11.76 11.76 -0.49
C GLU A 149 -12.13 11.38 -1.93
N SER A 150 -11.22 11.57 -2.88
CA SER A 150 -11.40 11.14 -4.28
C SER A 150 -11.55 9.62 -4.38
N LEU A 151 -10.68 8.85 -3.71
CA LEU A 151 -10.76 7.41 -3.68
C LEU A 151 -12.07 6.91 -3.01
N GLN A 152 -12.48 7.55 -1.92
CA GLN A 152 -13.75 7.26 -1.27
C GLN A 152 -14.94 7.51 -2.21
N ASN A 153 -14.94 8.64 -2.94
CA ASN A 153 -15.98 8.96 -3.91
C ASN A 153 -16.02 7.94 -5.07
N LEU A 154 -14.87 7.50 -5.57
CA LEU A 154 -14.78 6.47 -6.61
C LEU A 154 -15.43 5.16 -6.17
N ILE A 155 -15.32 4.79 -4.89
CA ILE A 155 -15.90 3.57 -4.32
C ILE A 155 -17.41 3.74 -4.07
N VAL A 156 -17.83 4.89 -3.54
CA VAL A 156 -19.23 5.15 -3.17
C VAL A 156 -20.11 5.51 -4.38
N ASN A 157 -19.55 6.26 -5.33
CA ASN A 157 -20.24 6.79 -6.51
C ASN A 157 -19.46 6.48 -7.79
N PRO A 158 -19.35 5.21 -8.21
CA PRO A 158 -18.55 4.81 -9.37
C PRO A 158 -19.02 5.42 -10.71
N ASP A 159 -20.23 5.98 -10.77
CA ASP A 159 -20.78 6.65 -11.97
C ASP A 159 -20.41 8.16 -12.07
N SER A 160 -19.63 8.68 -11.14
CA SER A 160 -19.29 10.10 -11.08
C SER A 160 -18.00 10.48 -11.80
N VAL A 161 -17.38 9.55 -12.54
CA VAL A 161 -16.11 9.74 -13.27
C VAL A 161 -16.34 9.78 -14.78
#